data_de7a35d3fc0235bbec915dbf9d049f3a
#
_entry.id   de7a35d3fc0235bbec915dbf9d049f3a
#
_cell.length_a   1.000
_cell.length_b   1.000
_cell.length_c   1.000
_cell.angle_alpha   90.00
_cell.angle_beta   90.00
_cell.angle_gamma   90.00
#
_symmetry.space_group_name_H-M   'P 1'
#
loop_
_entity.id
_entity.type
_entity.pdbx_description
1 polymer ?
#
loop_
_entity_poly.entity_id
_entity_poly.type
_entity_poly.pdbx_seq_one_letter_code
_entity_poly.pdbx_strand_id
1 'polypeptide(L)'
;MKQTEILIRSTIDGTMQPSLFYAASKSKRPLLVSLHTWSFDRFNRIESMVPFAEKYDFNLLLPEFRGSNLDTNEHCTLACASLHAKQDIKDAIDYVVKSLDVDADNIFLLGCSGGGHMALMMCGFCPEYFKAVGAFVPITDLNRWAEQNKHYRRHVLACCSGSQEEMRLRSPITYADTIAKANLKLFHGKYDSVVPHTHSLQLYDLILQKQPSARVFLDIFDGGHELDLNAAAYWFLSQYKNQEIIEVTG
;
A
#
# COMPACT_ATOMS: atom_id res chain seq x y z
N MET A 1 10.47 16.54 -10.13
CA MET A 1 9.24 16.16 -10.91
C MET A 1 8.17 17.25 -10.76
N LYS A 2 7.27 17.42 -11.77
CA LYS A 2 6.15 18.38 -11.69
C LYS A 2 4.94 17.71 -11.04
N GLN A 3 4.38 18.36 -10.01
CA GLN A 3 3.14 17.93 -9.36
C GLN A 3 1.92 18.31 -10.20
N THR A 4 0.97 17.38 -10.29
CA THR A 4 -0.37 17.61 -10.82
C THR A 4 -1.38 17.06 -9.82
N GLU A 5 -2.35 17.85 -9.38
CA GLU A 5 -3.48 17.35 -8.62
C GLU A 5 -4.58 16.91 -9.58
N ILE A 6 -5.09 15.70 -9.38
CA ILE A 6 -6.11 15.07 -10.21
C ILE A 6 -7.32 14.79 -9.33
N LEU A 7 -8.50 15.20 -9.78
CA LEU A 7 -9.77 14.85 -9.16
C LEU A 7 -10.38 13.66 -9.89
N ILE A 8 -10.56 12.56 -9.20
CA ILE A 8 -11.02 11.29 -9.76
C ILE A 8 -12.39 10.95 -9.16
N ARG A 9 -13.33 10.64 -10.03
CA ARG A 9 -14.68 10.30 -9.60
C ARG A 9 -14.74 8.86 -9.10
N SER A 10 -15.13 8.67 -7.84
CA SER A 10 -15.41 7.34 -7.27
C SER A 10 -16.52 6.63 -8.05
N THR A 11 -16.26 5.39 -8.46
CA THR A 11 -17.24 4.56 -9.17
C THR A 11 -18.34 4.03 -8.25
N ILE A 12 -18.18 4.09 -6.92
CA ILE A 12 -19.17 3.63 -5.96
C ILE A 12 -20.25 4.69 -5.72
N ASP A 13 -19.84 5.93 -5.40
CA ASP A 13 -20.78 6.96 -4.92
C ASP A 13 -20.70 8.28 -5.70
N GLY A 14 -19.84 8.37 -6.69
CA GLY A 14 -19.66 9.53 -7.53
C GLY A 14 -18.95 10.72 -6.88
N THR A 15 -18.45 10.59 -5.64
CA THR A 15 -17.68 11.63 -4.98
C THR A 15 -16.34 11.84 -5.69
N MET A 16 -15.82 13.07 -5.62
CA MET A 16 -14.51 13.40 -6.22
C MET A 16 -13.41 13.17 -5.21
N GLN A 17 -12.48 12.26 -5.53
CA GLN A 17 -11.33 11.93 -4.69
C GLN A 17 -10.07 12.55 -5.28
N PRO A 18 -9.36 13.42 -4.55
CA PRO A 18 -8.13 14.01 -5.05
C PRO A 18 -6.97 13.01 -5.00
N SER A 19 -6.05 13.16 -5.94
CA SER A 19 -4.79 12.41 -5.97
C SER A 19 -3.67 13.33 -6.45
N LEU A 20 -2.46 13.11 -5.97
CA LEU A 20 -1.28 13.78 -6.52
C LEU A 20 -0.59 12.84 -7.50
N PHE A 21 -0.24 13.38 -8.66
CA PHE A 21 0.52 12.67 -9.68
C PHE A 21 1.79 13.44 -10.04
N TYR A 22 2.88 12.70 -10.16
CA TYR A 22 4.19 13.22 -10.57
C TYR A 22 4.69 12.38 -11.75
N ALA A 23 4.83 13.00 -12.92
CA ALA A 23 5.28 12.33 -14.13
C ALA A 23 6.79 12.04 -14.10
N ALA A 24 7.17 10.87 -14.55
CA ALA A 24 8.54 10.50 -14.84
C ALA A 24 9.15 11.38 -15.95
N SER A 25 10.47 11.34 -16.10
CA SER A 25 11.17 12.14 -17.12
C SER A 25 11.06 11.54 -18.53
N LYS A 26 10.90 10.22 -18.63
CA LYS A 26 10.77 9.46 -19.88
C LYS A 26 9.36 8.89 -20.03
N SER A 27 9.00 8.65 -21.30
CA SER A 27 7.75 7.98 -21.66
C SER A 27 7.72 6.52 -21.19
N LYS A 28 6.51 6.02 -20.91
CA LYS A 28 6.24 4.61 -20.56
C LYS A 28 7.11 4.09 -19.42
N ARG A 29 7.25 4.91 -18.38
CA ARG A 29 7.92 4.48 -17.13
C ARG A 29 6.94 3.83 -16.17
N PRO A 30 7.43 2.94 -15.27
CA PRO A 30 6.59 2.29 -14.25
C PRO A 30 5.78 3.28 -13.42
N LEU A 31 4.64 2.83 -12.91
CA LEU A 31 3.82 3.57 -11.96
C LEU A 31 4.09 3.06 -10.54
N LEU A 32 4.58 3.92 -9.67
CA LEU A 32 4.64 3.69 -8.23
C LEU A 32 3.40 4.32 -7.58
N VAL A 33 2.57 3.51 -6.96
CA VAL A 33 1.44 3.95 -6.13
C VAL A 33 1.90 3.90 -4.68
N SER A 34 1.95 5.05 -3.99
CA SER A 34 2.35 5.13 -2.59
C SER A 34 1.17 5.55 -1.73
N LEU A 35 0.82 4.70 -0.76
CA LEU A 35 -0.34 4.88 0.10
C LEU A 35 0.05 5.60 1.39
N HIS A 36 -0.76 6.59 1.79
CA HIS A 36 -0.55 7.33 3.04
C HIS A 36 -0.72 6.44 4.28
N THR A 37 -0.13 6.86 5.39
CA THR A 37 -0.20 6.12 6.66
C THR A 37 -1.50 6.41 7.41
N TRP A 38 -1.69 5.80 8.58
CA TRP A 38 -2.95 5.80 9.32
C TRP A 38 -3.55 7.20 9.56
N SER A 39 -2.71 8.16 9.97
CA SER A 39 -3.15 9.46 10.47
C SER A 39 -3.05 10.59 9.44
N PHE A 40 -2.74 10.28 8.20
CA PHE A 40 -2.41 11.26 7.16
C PHE A 40 -3.29 11.12 5.92
N ASP A 41 -2.97 11.88 4.90
CA ASP A 41 -3.63 12.02 3.63
C ASP A 41 -2.62 11.92 2.46
N ARG A 42 -3.05 12.24 1.23
CA ARG A 42 -2.21 12.20 0.02
C ARG A 42 -0.91 13.03 0.08
N PHE A 43 -0.81 13.97 1.00
CA PHE A 43 0.42 14.77 1.19
C PHE A 43 1.47 14.05 2.02
N ASN A 44 1.12 12.90 2.61
CA ASN A 44 2.05 12.12 3.41
C ASN A 44 3.26 11.66 2.59
N ARG A 45 4.44 11.86 3.14
CA ARG A 45 5.72 11.40 2.58
C ARG A 45 6.11 11.99 1.22
N ILE A 46 5.53 13.09 0.76
CA ILE A 46 5.95 13.77 -0.47
C ILE A 46 7.45 14.02 -0.48
N GLU A 47 8.00 14.53 0.63
CA GLU A 47 9.43 14.88 0.78
C GLU A 47 10.37 13.68 0.56
N SER A 48 9.92 12.46 0.81
CA SER A 48 10.71 11.25 0.61
C SER A 48 10.35 10.51 -0.69
N MET A 49 9.07 10.50 -1.07
CA MET A 49 8.60 9.72 -2.21
C MET A 49 8.86 10.40 -3.56
N VAL A 50 8.82 11.74 -3.62
CA VAL A 50 9.12 12.45 -4.87
C VAL A 50 10.59 12.28 -5.26
N PRO A 51 11.59 12.52 -4.38
CA PRO A 51 12.98 12.22 -4.70
C PRO A 51 13.26 10.75 -5.01
N PHE A 52 12.55 9.83 -4.33
CA PHE A 52 12.65 8.40 -4.62
C PHE A 52 12.19 8.09 -6.06
N ALA A 53 10.98 8.55 -6.44
CA ALA A 53 10.44 8.34 -7.78
C ALA A 53 11.32 9.00 -8.86
N GLU A 54 11.84 10.20 -8.60
CA GLU A 54 12.74 10.91 -9.51
C GLU A 54 14.05 10.16 -9.72
N LYS A 55 14.65 9.63 -8.64
CA LYS A 55 15.91 8.86 -8.70
C LYS A 55 15.80 7.63 -9.60
N TYR A 56 14.66 6.94 -9.59
CA TYR A 56 14.44 5.71 -10.35
C TYR A 56 13.60 5.93 -11.61
N ASP A 57 13.27 7.18 -11.91
CA ASP A 57 12.45 7.60 -13.06
C ASP A 57 11.10 6.86 -13.09
N PHE A 58 10.41 6.78 -11.97
CA PHE A 58 9.06 6.24 -11.84
C PHE A 58 8.01 7.35 -11.91
N ASN A 59 6.87 7.10 -12.52
CA ASN A 59 5.68 7.89 -12.27
C ASN A 59 5.23 7.63 -10.83
N LEU A 60 4.75 8.66 -10.12
CA LEU A 60 4.29 8.53 -8.74
C LEU A 60 2.84 8.97 -8.61
N LEU A 61 2.02 8.11 -8.02
CA LEU A 61 0.63 8.38 -7.67
C LEU A 61 0.44 8.30 -6.16
N LEU A 62 -0.11 9.36 -5.56
CA LEU A 62 -0.46 9.46 -4.14
C LEU A 62 -1.97 9.70 -4.02
N PRO A 63 -2.79 8.64 -3.91
CA PRO A 63 -4.25 8.77 -3.81
C PRO A 63 -4.70 9.15 -2.40
N GLU A 64 -5.83 9.85 -2.28
CA GLU A 64 -6.43 10.25 -0.99
C GLU A 64 -7.17 9.11 -0.28
N PHE A 65 -7.95 8.32 -1.00
CA PHE A 65 -8.79 7.21 -0.53
C PHE A 65 -9.52 7.44 0.82
N ARG A 66 -10.29 8.54 0.93
CA ARG A 66 -11.17 8.95 2.04
C ARG A 66 -10.47 9.57 3.23
N GLY A 67 -9.21 9.98 3.10
CA GLY A 67 -8.47 10.68 4.14
C GLY A 67 -7.97 9.77 5.26
N SER A 68 -7.64 10.38 6.39
CA SER A 68 -7.04 9.69 7.52
C SER A 68 -8.00 8.70 8.19
N ASN A 69 -7.42 7.68 8.85
CA ASN A 69 -8.17 6.71 9.66
C ASN A 69 -8.34 7.20 11.11
N LEU A 70 -8.45 8.52 11.32
CA LEU A 70 -8.67 9.11 12.63
C LEU A 70 -10.17 9.28 12.91
N ASP A 71 -10.56 9.21 14.18
CA ASP A 71 -11.91 9.49 14.63
C ASP A 71 -12.34 10.96 14.45
N THR A 72 -11.40 11.85 14.14
CA THR A 72 -11.63 13.24 13.77
C THR A 72 -11.96 13.43 12.28
N ASN A 73 -11.74 12.40 11.45
CA ASN A 73 -12.21 12.40 10.07
C ASN A 73 -13.70 12.04 10.04
N GLU A 74 -14.56 12.97 9.61
CA GLU A 74 -16.01 12.74 9.49
C GLU A 74 -16.39 11.59 8.55
N HIS A 75 -15.45 11.21 7.64
CA HIS A 75 -15.59 10.09 6.71
C HIS A 75 -14.80 8.84 7.14
N CYS A 76 -14.35 8.73 8.40
CA CYS A 76 -13.49 7.63 8.85
C CYS A 76 -14.11 6.24 8.63
N THR A 77 -15.43 6.10 8.65
CA THR A 77 -16.12 4.84 8.34
C THR A 77 -15.99 4.43 6.87
N LEU A 78 -15.75 5.39 5.97
CA LEU A 78 -15.49 5.16 4.54
C LEU A 78 -13.98 5.04 4.24
N ALA A 79 -13.10 5.37 5.20
CA ALA A 79 -11.65 5.17 5.14
C ALA A 79 -11.29 3.74 5.63
N CYS A 80 -10.09 3.55 6.18
CA CYS A 80 -9.65 2.33 6.87
C CYS A 80 -10.00 1.03 6.12
N ALA A 81 -9.54 0.94 4.87
CA ALA A 81 -9.74 -0.23 4.00
C ALA A 81 -11.22 -0.64 3.79
N SER A 82 -12.15 0.29 3.92
CA SER A 82 -13.53 0.09 3.48
C SER A 82 -13.59 -0.25 1.98
N LEU A 83 -14.74 -0.68 1.50
CA LEU A 83 -14.93 -0.89 0.07
C LEU A 83 -14.73 0.40 -0.72
N HIS A 84 -15.18 1.56 -0.20
CA HIS A 84 -14.99 2.87 -0.83
C HIS A 84 -13.51 3.21 -0.98
N ALA A 85 -12.75 3.13 0.11
CA ALA A 85 -11.32 3.45 0.08
C ALA A 85 -10.53 2.55 -0.89
N LYS A 86 -10.83 1.25 -0.94
CA LYS A 86 -10.19 0.32 -1.88
C LYS A 86 -10.55 0.64 -3.33
N GLN A 87 -11.83 0.92 -3.59
CA GLN A 87 -12.28 1.27 -4.92
C GLN A 87 -11.71 2.62 -5.38
N ASP A 88 -11.60 3.60 -4.51
CA ASP A 88 -11.02 4.91 -4.86
C ASP A 88 -9.54 4.79 -5.27
N ILE A 89 -8.77 3.92 -4.61
CA ILE A 89 -7.39 3.61 -5.05
C ILE A 89 -7.41 2.96 -6.44
N LYS A 90 -8.30 1.99 -6.66
CA LYS A 90 -8.43 1.33 -7.95
C LYS A 90 -8.83 2.32 -9.05
N ASP A 91 -9.82 3.17 -8.79
CA ASP A 91 -10.28 4.21 -9.72
C ASP A 91 -9.15 5.20 -10.07
N ALA A 92 -8.30 5.54 -9.09
CA ALA A 92 -7.14 6.39 -9.30
C ALA A 92 -6.10 5.72 -10.21
N ILE A 93 -5.81 4.45 -10.02
CA ILE A 93 -4.90 3.67 -10.88
C ILE A 93 -5.49 3.57 -12.30
N ASP A 94 -6.76 3.20 -12.43
CA ASP A 94 -7.44 3.05 -13.72
C ASP A 94 -7.43 4.37 -14.52
N TYR A 95 -7.68 5.49 -13.84
CA TYR A 95 -7.61 6.82 -14.46
C TYR A 95 -6.20 7.12 -14.99
N VAL A 96 -5.17 6.89 -14.18
CA VAL A 96 -3.78 7.17 -14.56
C VAL A 96 -3.34 6.28 -15.72
N VAL A 97 -3.63 4.99 -15.67
CA VAL A 97 -3.29 4.03 -16.72
C VAL A 97 -3.98 4.37 -18.04
N LYS A 98 -5.24 4.81 -17.99
CA LYS A 98 -6.03 5.14 -19.16
C LYS A 98 -5.66 6.50 -19.79
N SER A 99 -5.31 7.48 -18.93
CA SER A 99 -5.27 8.89 -19.36
C SER A 99 -3.86 9.48 -19.40
N LEU A 100 -2.87 8.82 -18.79
CA LEU A 100 -1.51 9.33 -18.67
C LEU A 100 -0.49 8.36 -19.28
N ASP A 101 0.70 8.87 -19.56
CA ASP A 101 1.78 8.11 -20.20
C ASP A 101 2.57 7.30 -19.16
N VAL A 102 2.01 6.15 -18.76
CA VAL A 102 2.61 5.21 -17.80
C VAL A 102 2.77 3.82 -18.43
N ASP A 103 3.66 3.02 -17.86
CA ASP A 103 3.79 1.60 -18.17
C ASP A 103 2.80 0.80 -17.31
N ALA A 104 1.68 0.40 -17.91
CA ALA A 104 0.60 -0.32 -17.23
C ALA A 104 0.99 -1.76 -16.80
N ASP A 105 2.03 -2.34 -17.39
CA ASP A 105 2.51 -3.69 -17.03
C ASP A 105 3.41 -3.68 -15.79
N ASN A 106 3.85 -2.49 -15.37
CA ASN A 106 4.76 -2.30 -14.24
C ASN A 106 4.18 -1.30 -13.23
N ILE A 107 3.09 -1.71 -12.55
CA ILE A 107 2.49 -0.97 -11.45
C ILE A 107 3.02 -1.54 -10.13
N PHE A 108 3.69 -0.70 -9.36
CA PHE A 108 4.22 -1.04 -8.03
C PHE A 108 3.37 -0.38 -6.94
N LEU A 109 3.11 -1.11 -5.87
CA LEU A 109 2.37 -0.61 -4.71
C LEU A 109 3.26 -0.58 -3.48
N LEU A 110 3.35 0.58 -2.82
CA LEU A 110 4.12 0.78 -1.60
C LEU A 110 3.23 1.33 -0.49
N GLY A 111 3.33 0.73 0.68
CA GLY A 111 2.68 1.24 1.88
C GLY A 111 3.49 0.97 3.13
N CYS A 112 3.39 1.88 4.11
CA CYS A 112 4.04 1.76 5.41
C CYS A 112 2.99 1.95 6.51
N SER A 113 3.02 1.14 7.58
CA SER A 113 2.09 1.26 8.72
C SER A 113 0.62 1.11 8.26
N GLY A 114 -0.22 2.12 8.48
CA GLY A 114 -1.57 2.19 7.92
C GLY A 114 -1.61 2.10 6.40
N GLY A 115 -0.62 2.65 5.69
CA GLY A 115 -0.47 2.45 4.24
C GLY A 115 -0.07 1.01 3.89
N GLY A 116 0.74 0.36 4.73
CA GLY A 116 1.06 -1.06 4.61
C GLY A 116 -0.16 -1.96 4.81
N HIS A 117 -0.99 -1.64 5.80
CA HIS A 117 -2.31 -2.26 5.98
C HIS A 117 -3.16 -2.13 4.71
N MET A 118 -3.25 -0.91 4.17
CA MET A 118 -4.04 -0.66 2.96
C MET A 118 -3.46 -1.36 1.72
N ALA A 119 -2.12 -1.42 1.58
CA ALA A 119 -1.47 -2.15 0.50
C ALA A 119 -1.81 -3.65 0.53
N LEU A 120 -1.83 -4.26 1.72
CA LEU A 120 -2.26 -5.65 1.88
C LEU A 120 -3.76 -5.84 1.58
N MET A 121 -4.61 -4.89 1.96
CA MET A 121 -6.03 -4.93 1.61
C MET A 121 -6.26 -4.77 0.11
N MET A 122 -5.42 -4.02 -0.61
CA MET A 122 -5.43 -3.98 -2.07
C MET A 122 -4.98 -5.31 -2.69
N CYS A 123 -4.00 -6.02 -2.11
CA CYS A 123 -3.66 -7.39 -2.51
C CYS A 123 -4.85 -8.36 -2.31
N GLY A 124 -5.66 -8.16 -1.28
CA GLY A 124 -6.89 -8.94 -1.06
C GLY A 124 -8.05 -8.56 -1.98
N PHE A 125 -7.99 -7.37 -2.60
CA PHE A 125 -9.08 -6.82 -3.43
C PHE A 125 -8.83 -6.98 -4.93
N CYS A 126 -7.62 -6.67 -5.41
CA CYS A 126 -7.24 -6.74 -6.83
C CYS A 126 -5.73 -7.10 -6.98
N PRO A 127 -5.33 -8.33 -6.60
CA PRO A 127 -3.92 -8.74 -6.59
C PRO A 127 -3.25 -8.67 -7.97
N GLU A 128 -4.02 -8.83 -9.05
CA GLU A 128 -3.57 -8.81 -10.43
C GLU A 128 -3.13 -7.44 -10.94
N TYR A 129 -3.48 -6.37 -10.24
CA TYR A 129 -3.12 -5.00 -10.63
C TYR A 129 -1.64 -4.70 -10.45
N PHE A 130 -0.97 -5.44 -9.55
CA PHE A 130 0.35 -5.05 -9.10
C PHE A 130 1.43 -6.02 -9.57
N LYS A 131 2.44 -5.48 -10.27
CA LYS A 131 3.66 -6.22 -10.60
C LYS A 131 4.41 -6.68 -9.36
N ALA A 132 4.47 -5.82 -8.36
CA ALA A 132 5.00 -6.13 -7.05
C ALA A 132 4.47 -5.16 -5.98
N VAL A 133 4.37 -5.66 -4.75
CA VAL A 133 3.90 -4.92 -3.57
C VAL A 133 4.96 -4.96 -2.48
N GLY A 134 5.24 -3.79 -1.88
CA GLY A 134 6.06 -3.64 -0.69
C GLY A 134 5.20 -3.12 0.48
N ALA A 135 5.02 -3.93 1.51
CA ALA A 135 4.29 -3.55 2.71
C ALA A 135 5.23 -3.49 3.91
N PHE A 136 5.50 -2.28 4.40
CA PHE A 136 6.38 -2.02 5.53
C PHE A 136 5.58 -1.89 6.82
N VAL A 137 6.00 -2.62 7.86
CA VAL A 137 5.44 -2.58 9.22
C VAL A 137 3.90 -2.56 9.24
N PRO A 138 3.24 -3.44 8.45
CA PRO A 138 1.81 -3.38 8.22
C PRO A 138 1.01 -3.90 9.41
N ILE A 139 -0.18 -3.31 9.63
CA ILE A 139 -1.20 -3.90 10.49
C ILE A 139 -1.90 -5.00 9.67
N THR A 140 -1.96 -6.23 10.20
CA THR A 140 -2.59 -7.36 9.49
C THR A 140 -3.89 -7.84 10.11
N ASP A 141 -4.16 -7.45 11.36
CA ASP A 141 -5.36 -7.77 12.12
C ASP A 141 -5.76 -6.56 12.99
N LEU A 142 -6.88 -5.91 12.66
CA LEU A 142 -7.35 -4.72 13.36
C LEU A 142 -7.88 -5.05 14.77
N ASN A 143 -8.53 -6.20 14.97
CA ASN A 143 -9.00 -6.59 16.29
C ASN A 143 -7.82 -6.73 17.25
N ARG A 144 -6.82 -7.50 16.84
CA ARG A 144 -5.60 -7.72 17.62
C ARG A 144 -4.83 -6.43 17.87
N TRP A 145 -4.65 -5.59 16.84
CA TRP A 145 -3.92 -4.33 16.99
C TRP A 145 -4.63 -3.34 17.91
N ALA A 146 -5.96 -3.26 17.86
CA ALA A 146 -6.75 -2.43 18.76
C ALA A 146 -6.62 -2.86 20.24
N GLU A 147 -6.36 -4.13 20.50
CA GLU A 147 -6.07 -4.64 21.86
C GLU A 147 -4.63 -4.31 22.30
N GLN A 148 -3.67 -4.43 21.40
CA GLN A 148 -2.25 -4.21 21.64
C GLN A 148 -1.88 -2.73 21.75
N ASN A 149 -2.56 -1.85 20.99
CA ASN A 149 -2.24 -0.43 20.92
C ASN A 149 -3.42 0.44 21.38
N LYS A 150 -3.42 0.80 22.67
CA LYS A 150 -4.49 1.60 23.29
C LYS A 150 -4.65 2.99 22.66
N HIS A 151 -3.57 3.56 22.13
CA HIS A 151 -3.60 4.89 21.49
C HIS A 151 -4.45 4.88 20.23
N TYR A 152 -4.31 3.84 19.39
CA TYR A 152 -5.04 3.72 18.13
C TYR A 152 -6.40 3.04 18.26
N ARG A 153 -6.69 2.37 19.39
CA ARG A 153 -7.94 1.64 19.62
C ARG A 153 -9.19 2.46 19.29
N ARG A 154 -9.24 3.72 19.75
CA ARG A 154 -10.40 4.60 19.54
C ARG A 154 -10.64 4.88 18.06
N HIS A 155 -9.57 5.05 17.28
CA HIS A 155 -9.65 5.31 15.84
C HIS A 155 -10.11 4.07 15.07
N VAL A 156 -9.60 2.88 15.42
CA VAL A 156 -10.06 1.61 14.83
C VAL A 156 -11.55 1.41 15.11
N LEU A 157 -11.99 1.63 16.36
CA LEU A 157 -13.40 1.51 16.72
C LEU A 157 -14.28 2.51 15.95
N ALA A 158 -13.85 3.76 15.80
CA ALA A 158 -14.58 4.77 15.04
C ALA A 158 -14.72 4.37 13.56
N CYS A 159 -13.61 4.00 12.91
CA CYS A 159 -13.61 3.59 11.51
C CYS A 159 -14.48 2.35 11.24
N CYS A 160 -14.56 1.43 12.19
CA CYS A 160 -15.29 0.17 12.08
C CYS A 160 -16.65 0.20 12.81
N SER A 161 -17.13 1.37 13.22
CA SER A 161 -18.41 1.56 13.96
C SER A 161 -18.52 0.67 15.19
N GLY A 162 -17.42 0.39 15.87
CA GLY A 162 -17.33 -0.50 17.03
C GLY A 162 -17.52 -2.00 16.73
N SER A 163 -17.70 -2.38 15.47
CA SER A 163 -18.01 -3.74 15.04
C SER A 163 -16.74 -4.60 14.90
N GLN A 164 -16.66 -5.70 15.66
CA GLN A 164 -15.57 -6.68 15.52
C GLN A 164 -15.59 -7.34 14.12
N GLU A 165 -16.76 -7.54 13.54
CA GLU A 165 -16.90 -8.09 12.20
C GLU A 165 -16.39 -7.12 11.14
N GLU A 166 -16.68 -5.82 11.24
CA GLU A 166 -16.07 -4.81 10.36
C GLU A 166 -14.55 -4.78 10.50
N MET A 167 -14.02 -4.84 11.73
CA MET A 167 -12.58 -4.94 11.94
C MET A 167 -12.00 -6.19 11.27
N ARG A 168 -12.68 -7.33 11.36
CA ARG A 168 -12.28 -8.58 10.69
C ARG A 168 -12.29 -8.43 9.17
N LEU A 169 -13.37 -7.87 8.60
CA LEU A 169 -13.52 -7.65 7.14
C LEU A 169 -12.53 -6.61 6.58
N ARG A 170 -11.97 -5.76 7.44
CA ARG A 170 -10.93 -4.78 7.08
C ARG A 170 -9.54 -5.21 7.52
N SER A 171 -9.34 -6.47 7.85
CA SER A 171 -8.06 -7.05 8.28
C SER A 171 -7.48 -7.95 7.19
N PRO A 172 -6.24 -7.67 6.72
CA PRO A 172 -5.55 -8.48 5.71
C PRO A 172 -5.53 -9.97 5.98
N ILE A 173 -5.40 -10.38 7.25
CA ILE A 173 -5.35 -11.80 7.63
C ILE A 173 -6.60 -12.58 7.19
N THR A 174 -7.74 -11.90 7.04
CA THR A 174 -8.99 -12.50 6.53
C THR A 174 -8.89 -12.92 5.07
N TYR A 175 -8.00 -12.28 4.30
CA TYR A 175 -7.86 -12.46 2.85
C TYR A 175 -6.57 -13.17 2.45
N ALA A 176 -5.97 -13.95 3.36
CA ALA A 176 -4.70 -14.63 3.12
C ALA A 176 -4.69 -15.45 1.80
N ASP A 177 -5.80 -16.11 1.46
CA ASP A 177 -5.93 -16.89 0.21
C ASP A 177 -5.85 -16.02 -1.05
N THR A 178 -6.42 -14.81 -1.01
CA THR A 178 -6.37 -13.88 -2.16
C THR A 178 -5.02 -13.16 -2.20
N ILE A 179 -4.49 -12.75 -1.04
CA ILE A 179 -3.18 -12.11 -0.92
C ILE A 179 -2.06 -13.05 -1.42
N ALA A 180 -2.22 -14.36 -1.25
CA ALA A 180 -1.31 -15.37 -1.78
C ALA A 180 -1.07 -15.31 -3.29
N LYS A 181 -1.98 -14.67 -4.06
CA LYS A 181 -1.85 -14.48 -5.51
C LYS A 181 -0.97 -13.28 -5.88
N ALA A 182 -0.71 -12.36 -4.94
CA ALA A 182 0.12 -11.19 -5.18
C ALA A 182 1.62 -11.55 -5.15
N ASN A 183 2.43 -10.74 -5.85
CA ASN A 183 3.87 -10.75 -5.69
C ASN A 183 4.24 -9.75 -4.58
N LEU A 184 4.34 -10.21 -3.36
CA LEU A 184 4.35 -9.40 -2.15
C LEU A 184 5.66 -9.59 -1.36
N LYS A 185 6.24 -8.49 -0.90
CA LYS A 185 7.26 -8.54 0.16
C LYS A 185 6.81 -7.72 1.37
N LEU A 186 6.79 -8.40 2.51
CA LEU A 186 6.58 -7.82 3.83
C LEU A 186 7.94 -7.43 4.40
N PHE A 187 8.03 -6.23 4.98
CA PHE A 187 9.20 -5.75 5.70
C PHE A 187 8.76 -5.33 7.10
N HIS A 188 9.44 -5.80 8.13
CA HIS A 188 9.05 -5.46 9.49
C HIS A 188 10.25 -5.29 10.41
N GLY A 189 10.28 -4.18 11.15
CA GLY A 189 11.30 -3.96 12.17
C GLY A 189 11.10 -4.88 13.35
N LYS A 190 12.17 -5.57 13.77
CA LYS A 190 12.16 -6.51 14.90
C LYS A 190 11.72 -5.86 16.20
N TYR A 191 12.02 -4.59 16.39
CA TYR A 191 11.75 -3.82 17.62
C TYR A 191 10.58 -2.84 17.45
N ASP A 192 9.68 -3.08 16.50
CA ASP A 192 8.52 -2.23 16.27
C ASP A 192 7.58 -2.25 17.50
N SER A 193 7.47 -1.10 18.17
CA SER A 193 6.63 -0.90 19.35
C SER A 193 5.23 -0.38 19.02
N VAL A 194 4.97 0.00 17.77
CA VAL A 194 3.67 0.52 17.28
C VAL A 194 2.82 -0.61 16.72
N VAL A 195 3.41 -1.42 15.84
CA VAL A 195 2.81 -2.64 15.28
C VAL A 195 3.81 -3.78 15.49
N PRO A 196 3.58 -4.72 16.42
CA PRO A 196 4.51 -5.81 16.64
C PRO A 196 4.77 -6.62 15.35
N HIS A 197 6.02 -6.98 15.08
CA HIS A 197 6.41 -7.73 13.86
C HIS A 197 5.68 -9.07 13.71
N THR A 198 5.13 -9.59 14.81
CA THR A 198 4.28 -10.80 14.80
C THR A 198 3.02 -10.65 13.94
N HIS A 199 2.61 -9.41 13.58
CA HIS A 199 1.56 -9.18 12.61
C HIS A 199 1.97 -9.71 11.22
N SER A 200 3.14 -9.30 10.71
CA SER A 200 3.65 -9.77 9.42
C SER A 200 3.98 -11.26 9.45
N LEU A 201 4.58 -11.75 10.54
CA LEU A 201 4.93 -13.15 10.68
C LEU A 201 3.70 -14.06 10.59
N GLN A 202 2.64 -13.73 11.34
CA GLN A 202 1.39 -14.52 11.34
C GLN A 202 0.72 -14.54 9.95
N LEU A 203 0.65 -13.41 9.25
CA LEU A 203 0.09 -13.37 7.89
C LEU A 203 0.93 -14.20 6.91
N TYR A 204 2.25 -14.06 6.96
CA TYR A 204 3.20 -14.80 6.13
C TYR A 204 3.04 -16.32 6.32
N ASP A 205 3.06 -16.78 7.57
CA ASP A 205 2.90 -18.20 7.91
C ASP A 205 1.54 -18.73 7.43
N LEU A 206 0.46 -17.98 7.65
CA LEU A 206 -0.87 -18.38 7.22
C LEU A 206 -0.97 -18.51 5.69
N ILE A 207 -0.36 -17.58 4.94
CA ILE A 207 -0.33 -17.63 3.47
C ILE A 207 0.40 -18.89 3.01
N LEU A 208 1.60 -19.17 3.55
CA LEU A 208 2.40 -20.31 3.12
C LEU A 208 1.79 -21.65 3.54
N GLN A 209 1.07 -21.71 4.67
CA GLN A 209 0.30 -22.91 5.05
C GLN A 209 -0.80 -23.23 4.02
N LYS A 210 -1.47 -22.21 3.48
CA LYS A 210 -2.55 -22.36 2.51
C LYS A 210 -2.02 -22.56 1.08
N GLN A 211 -0.98 -21.84 0.70
CA GLN A 211 -0.36 -21.85 -0.63
C GLN A 211 1.17 -21.81 -0.52
N PRO A 212 1.84 -22.98 -0.39
CA PRO A 212 3.31 -23.03 -0.21
C PRO A 212 4.13 -22.41 -1.36
N SER A 213 3.55 -22.31 -2.56
CA SER A 213 4.17 -21.72 -3.74
C SER A 213 3.87 -20.22 -3.92
N ALA A 214 3.20 -19.58 -2.96
CA ALA A 214 2.90 -18.15 -3.04
C ALA A 214 4.18 -17.31 -3.15
N ARG A 215 4.15 -16.28 -4.00
CA ARG A 215 5.26 -15.32 -4.14
C ARG A 215 5.20 -14.25 -3.06
N VAL A 216 5.19 -14.70 -1.82
CA VAL A 216 5.18 -13.84 -0.63
C VAL A 216 6.49 -14.02 0.12
N PHE A 217 7.14 -12.91 0.45
CA PHE A 217 8.44 -12.86 1.12
C PHE A 217 8.31 -12.05 2.40
N LEU A 218 9.11 -12.40 3.41
CA LEU A 218 9.19 -11.68 4.68
C LEU A 218 10.63 -11.33 5.00
N ASP A 219 10.86 -10.06 5.34
CA ASP A 219 12.12 -9.55 5.83
C ASP A 219 11.93 -8.92 7.20
N ILE A 220 12.55 -9.50 8.23
CA ILE A 220 12.58 -8.95 9.59
C ILE A 220 13.93 -8.25 9.78
N PHE A 221 13.92 -6.92 9.70
CA PHE A 221 15.14 -6.13 9.80
C PHE A 221 15.44 -5.65 11.22
N ASP A 222 16.67 -5.29 11.48
CA ASP A 222 17.14 -4.75 12.77
C ASP A 222 16.77 -3.26 12.89
N GLY A 223 15.51 -2.98 13.20
CA GLY A 223 14.93 -1.65 13.25
C GLY A 223 13.57 -1.62 13.97
N GLY A 224 12.92 -0.45 13.92
CA GLY A 224 11.63 -0.16 14.55
C GLY A 224 10.48 0.03 13.56
N HIS A 225 9.62 1.02 13.86
CA HIS A 225 8.45 1.36 13.03
C HIS A 225 8.81 2.31 11.89
N GLU A 226 9.44 1.81 10.85
CA GLU A 226 10.04 2.64 9.80
C GLU A 226 9.87 2.08 8.39
N LEU A 227 10.10 2.96 7.40
CA LEU A 227 10.16 2.64 5.99
C LEU A 227 11.62 2.74 5.51
N ASP A 228 12.19 1.62 5.07
CA ASP A 228 13.47 1.61 4.37
C ASP A 228 13.27 1.74 2.86
N LEU A 229 13.53 2.94 2.32
CA LEU A 229 13.39 3.21 0.89
C LEU A 229 14.44 2.48 0.04
N ASN A 230 15.62 2.14 0.60
CA ASN A 230 16.61 1.36 -0.15
C ASN A 230 16.14 -0.09 -0.32
N ALA A 231 15.57 -0.69 0.73
CA ALA A 231 14.96 -2.02 0.65
C ALA A 231 13.78 -2.05 -0.32
N ALA A 232 12.93 -1.00 -0.32
CA ALA A 232 11.83 -0.84 -1.27
C ALA A 232 12.35 -0.75 -2.72
N ALA A 233 13.38 0.07 -2.96
CA ALA A 233 14.00 0.22 -4.28
C ALA A 233 14.55 -1.11 -4.79
N TYR A 234 15.35 -1.80 -3.96
CA TYR A 234 15.91 -3.09 -4.32
C TYR A 234 14.82 -4.10 -4.71
N TRP A 235 13.73 -4.15 -3.93
CA TRP A 235 12.60 -5.02 -4.22
C TRP A 235 11.96 -4.68 -5.57
N PHE A 236 11.55 -3.44 -5.80
CA PHE A 236 10.86 -3.06 -7.04
C PHE A 236 11.74 -3.18 -8.27
N LEU A 237 13.00 -2.77 -8.20
CA LEU A 237 13.95 -2.90 -9.31
C LEU A 237 14.23 -4.37 -9.65
N SER A 238 14.25 -5.28 -8.67
CA SER A 238 14.41 -6.72 -8.92
C SER A 238 13.20 -7.33 -9.66
N GLN A 239 12.01 -6.69 -9.55
CA GLN A 239 10.80 -7.12 -10.24
C GLN A 239 10.56 -6.38 -11.57
N TYR A 240 11.24 -5.26 -11.77
CA TYR A 240 11.22 -4.51 -13.01
C TYR A 240 12.22 -5.11 -14.00
N LYS A 241 11.72 -5.98 -14.89
CA LYS A 241 12.50 -6.45 -16.03
C LYS A 241 12.41 -5.43 -17.15
N ASN A 242 13.33 -4.48 -17.19
CA ASN A 242 13.61 -3.77 -18.43
C ASN A 242 14.27 -4.78 -19.38
N GLN A 243 13.82 -4.89 -20.62
CA GLN A 243 14.43 -5.76 -21.64
C GLN A 243 15.79 -5.24 -22.14
N GLU A 244 16.31 -4.18 -21.56
CA GLU A 244 17.71 -3.79 -21.71
C GLU A 244 18.57 -4.63 -20.77
N ILE A 245 18.76 -5.88 -21.14
CA ILE A 245 19.95 -6.62 -20.74
C ILE A 245 21.12 -5.82 -21.35
N ILE A 246 21.85 -5.10 -20.51
CA ILE A 246 23.19 -4.69 -20.88
C ILE A 246 23.93 -5.99 -21.09
N GLU A 247 24.17 -6.38 -22.35
CA GLU A 247 25.18 -7.35 -22.68
C GLU A 247 26.51 -6.78 -22.16
N VAL A 248 26.91 -7.23 -20.98
CA VAL A 248 28.28 -7.07 -20.53
C VAL A 248 29.09 -8.03 -21.41
N THR A 249 29.51 -7.54 -22.57
CA THR A 249 30.54 -8.17 -23.34
C THR A 249 31.83 -8.15 -22.49
N GLY A 250 32.24 -9.34 -22.07
CA GLY A 250 33.50 -9.60 -21.35
C GLY A 250 34.74 -9.20 -22.12
#